data_f1c1462aabb5150fb6f430b3a2429cf2
#
_entry.id   f1c1462aabb5150fb6f430b3a2429cf2
#
_cell.length_a   1.000
_cell.length_b   1.000
_cell.length_c   1.000
_cell.angle_alpha   90.00
_cell.angle_beta   90.00
_cell.angle_gamma   90.00
#
_symmetry.space_group_name_H-M   'P 1'
#
loop_
_entity.id
_entity.type
_entity.pdbx_description
1 polymer ?
#
loop_
_entity_poly.entity_id
_entity_poly.type
_entity_poly.pdbx_seq_one_letter_code
_entity_poly.pdbx_strand_id
1 'polypeptide(L)'
;MTGVQTCALPISELPATRDPQYFDLGLCKRPDTHYHTDGEQFCGSFRAPSLRNVATRQSFMHNGAFSKLRDVVSFYATRATNPKRWYTHGAIFDDIPAKYHGYVNVEKAPYNRHEGETPPLDETEIDAIVAFLGTLTDAQFR
;
A
#
# COMPACT_ATOMS: atom_id res chain seq x y z
N MET A 1 5.20 -4.25 -21.95
CA MET A 1 5.45 -5.44 -21.11
C MET A 1 4.44 -5.41 -19.99
N THR A 2 3.45 -6.24 -20.06
CA THR A 2 2.39 -6.39 -19.07
C THR A 2 2.95 -7.18 -17.90
N GLY A 3 3.42 -6.47 -16.88
CA GLY A 3 3.72 -7.09 -15.58
C GLY A 3 2.42 -7.54 -14.95
N VAL A 4 1.95 -8.72 -15.27
CA VAL A 4 1.01 -9.45 -14.43
C VAL A 4 1.77 -9.72 -13.14
N GLN A 5 1.48 -8.97 -12.10
CA GLN A 5 1.76 -9.46 -10.76
C GLN A 5 0.85 -10.67 -10.56
N THR A 6 1.35 -11.82 -10.95
CA THR A 6 0.83 -13.08 -10.44
C THR A 6 1.07 -13.00 -8.94
N CYS A 7 0.00 -12.84 -8.16
CA CYS A 7 0.03 -13.06 -6.73
C CYS A 7 0.34 -14.53 -6.48
N ALA A 8 1.62 -14.88 -6.61
CA ALA A 8 2.14 -15.98 -5.85
C ALA A 8 2.03 -15.54 -4.40
N LEU A 9 1.36 -16.32 -3.57
CA LEU A 9 1.27 -16.27 -2.10
C LEU A 9 1.41 -14.87 -1.47
N PRO A 10 0.57 -14.49 -0.53
CA PRO A 10 0.78 -13.27 0.26
C PRO A 10 2.23 -13.23 0.73
N ILE A 11 2.87 -12.07 0.68
CA ILE A 11 4.26 -11.90 1.18
C ILE A 11 4.39 -12.47 2.59
N SER A 12 3.33 -12.43 3.39
CA SER A 12 3.23 -13.06 4.72
C SER A 12 3.53 -14.57 4.75
N GLU A 13 3.48 -15.27 3.63
CA GLU A 13 3.78 -16.71 3.56
C GLU A 13 5.24 -17.01 3.13
N LEU A 14 6.00 -15.99 2.74
CA LEU A 14 7.40 -16.14 2.42
C LEU A 14 8.22 -16.38 3.71
N PRO A 15 9.20 -17.31 3.71
CA PRO A 15 10.04 -17.57 4.88
C PRO A 15 10.70 -16.32 5.46
N ALA A 16 11.09 -15.38 4.61
CA ALA A 16 11.71 -14.13 5.02
C ALA A 16 10.80 -13.27 5.92
N THR A 17 9.48 -13.33 5.76
CA THR A 17 8.53 -12.56 6.57
C THR A 17 8.31 -13.10 7.98
N ARG A 18 8.86 -14.29 8.28
CA ARG A 18 8.88 -14.85 9.64
C ARG A 18 9.94 -14.21 10.53
N ASP A 19 10.88 -13.47 9.92
CA ASP A 19 11.86 -12.68 10.63
C ASP A 19 11.22 -11.34 11.03
N PRO A 20 11.09 -11.02 12.33
CA PRO A 20 10.52 -9.75 12.79
C PRO A 20 11.38 -8.53 12.41
N GLN A 21 12.61 -8.75 11.93
CA GLN A 21 13.49 -7.69 11.40
C GLN A 21 13.40 -7.57 9.87
N TYR A 22 12.54 -8.36 9.23
CA TYR A 22 12.35 -8.26 7.80
C TYR A 22 11.42 -7.10 7.44
N PHE A 23 11.92 -6.23 6.58
CA PHE A 23 11.15 -5.16 5.96
C PHE A 23 11.28 -5.25 4.45
N ASP A 24 10.16 -5.20 3.73
CA ASP A 24 10.19 -5.08 2.28
C ASP A 24 10.52 -3.63 1.90
N LEU A 25 11.77 -3.43 1.54
CA LEU A 25 12.29 -2.13 1.11
C LEU A 25 12.35 -1.98 -0.42
N GLY A 26 11.66 -2.87 -1.15
CA GLY A 26 11.64 -2.88 -2.60
C GLY A 26 13.03 -3.12 -3.18
N LEU A 27 13.44 -2.31 -4.15
CA LEU A 27 14.72 -2.49 -4.86
C LEU A 27 15.95 -2.31 -3.97
N CYS A 28 15.85 -1.58 -2.87
CA CYS A 28 17.00 -1.29 -2.00
C CYS A 28 17.69 -2.51 -1.38
N LYS A 29 16.97 -3.60 -1.19
CA LYS A 29 17.49 -4.84 -0.57
C LYS A 29 17.47 -6.04 -1.51
N ARG A 30 17.24 -5.83 -2.79
CA ARG A 30 17.34 -6.96 -3.73
C ARG A 30 18.79 -7.42 -3.85
N PRO A 31 19.03 -8.73 -3.78
CA PRO A 31 20.38 -9.29 -3.97
C PRO A 31 20.88 -9.15 -5.42
N ASP A 32 19.98 -8.81 -6.34
CA ASP A 32 20.26 -8.63 -7.75
C ASP A 32 20.83 -7.22 -7.99
N THR A 33 22.12 -7.15 -8.24
CA THR A 33 22.89 -5.90 -8.39
C THR A 33 22.54 -5.09 -9.63
N HIS A 34 21.77 -5.62 -10.59
CA HIS A 34 21.45 -4.93 -11.84
C HIS A 34 20.40 -3.82 -11.68
N TYR A 35 19.72 -3.73 -10.54
CA TYR A 35 18.61 -2.81 -10.29
C TYR A 35 18.78 -1.99 -9.03
N HIS A 36 20.01 -1.79 -8.55
CA HIS A 36 20.25 -0.91 -7.41
C HIS A 36 19.94 0.54 -7.76
N THR A 37 19.14 1.17 -6.92
CA THR A 37 19.03 2.61 -6.92
C THR A 37 20.28 3.20 -6.28
N ASP A 38 20.81 4.28 -6.86
CA ASP A 38 21.95 5.01 -6.32
C ASP A 38 21.57 5.66 -4.97
N GLY A 39 21.71 4.89 -3.89
CA GLY A 39 21.48 5.35 -2.53
C GLY A 39 20.18 4.89 -1.88
N GLU A 40 20.07 5.18 -0.58
CA GLU A 40 18.94 4.76 0.27
C GLU A 40 17.65 5.59 0.08
N GLN A 41 17.70 6.65 -0.74
CA GLN A 41 16.60 7.61 -0.90
C GLN A 41 15.30 7.01 -1.45
N PHE A 42 15.36 5.83 -2.07
CA PHE A 42 14.19 5.14 -2.61
C PHE A 42 13.80 3.90 -1.81
N CYS A 43 14.43 3.66 -0.66
CA CYS A 43 14.10 2.52 0.19
C CYS A 43 12.66 2.66 0.71
N GLY A 44 11.85 1.61 0.52
CA GLY A 44 10.44 1.62 0.84
C GLY A 44 9.56 2.37 -0.17
N SER A 45 10.14 2.88 -1.26
CA SER A 45 9.37 3.52 -2.33
C SER A 45 8.91 2.50 -3.37
N PHE A 46 7.61 2.49 -3.64
CA PHE A 46 6.99 1.59 -4.60
C PHE A 46 6.28 2.39 -5.69
N ARG A 47 6.38 1.88 -6.92
CA ARG A 47 5.70 2.51 -8.06
C ARG A 47 4.19 2.35 -7.93
N ALA A 48 3.45 3.44 -8.13
CA ALA A 48 1.99 3.40 -8.22
C ALA A 48 1.56 2.52 -9.41
N PRO A 49 0.77 1.46 -9.19
CA PRO A 49 0.28 0.58 -10.25
C PRO A 49 -0.84 1.24 -11.05
N SER A 50 -1.10 0.70 -12.26
CA SER A 50 -2.29 1.07 -13.02
C SER A 50 -3.56 0.66 -12.28
N LEU A 51 -4.61 1.50 -12.36
CA LEU A 51 -5.94 1.20 -11.81
C LEU A 51 -6.80 0.36 -12.76
N ARG A 52 -6.32 0.05 -13.98
CA ARG A 52 -7.03 -0.83 -14.91
C ARG A 52 -7.23 -2.20 -14.28
N ASN A 53 -8.46 -2.70 -14.29
CA ASN A 53 -8.86 -3.97 -13.69
C ASN A 53 -8.57 -4.08 -12.19
N VAL A 54 -8.46 -2.96 -11.47
CA VAL A 54 -8.10 -2.97 -10.05
C VAL A 54 -9.13 -3.72 -9.20
N ALA A 55 -10.42 -3.62 -9.56
CA ALA A 55 -11.50 -4.27 -8.81
C ALA A 55 -11.52 -5.80 -8.93
N THR A 56 -10.80 -6.38 -9.90
CA THR A 56 -10.72 -7.85 -10.07
C THR A 56 -9.55 -8.48 -9.30
N ARG A 57 -8.72 -7.65 -8.65
CA ARG A 57 -7.56 -8.13 -7.90
C ARG A 57 -7.99 -8.71 -6.56
N GLN A 58 -7.28 -9.73 -6.11
CA GLN A 58 -7.53 -10.40 -4.83
C GLN A 58 -6.63 -9.91 -3.69
N SER A 59 -5.57 -9.16 -4.02
CA SER A 59 -4.68 -8.57 -3.03
C SER A 59 -4.15 -7.22 -3.50
N PHE A 60 -3.89 -6.34 -2.53
CA PHE A 60 -3.52 -4.95 -2.75
C PHE A 60 -2.32 -4.57 -1.88
N MET A 61 -1.70 -3.45 -2.21
CA MET A 61 -0.40 -2.96 -1.75
C MET A 61 0.75 -3.86 -2.25
N HIS A 62 1.98 -3.40 -2.06
CA HIS A 62 3.17 -4.14 -2.48
C HIS A 62 3.34 -5.46 -1.71
N ASN A 63 2.87 -5.50 -0.48
CA ASN A 63 2.96 -6.65 0.44
C ASN A 63 1.69 -7.50 0.51
N GLY A 64 0.63 -7.15 -0.25
CA GLY A 64 -0.64 -7.88 -0.21
C GLY A 64 -1.44 -7.69 1.08
N ALA A 65 -1.20 -6.60 1.83
CA ALA A 65 -1.80 -6.36 3.15
C ALA A 65 -3.33 -6.31 3.14
N PHE A 66 -3.95 -5.96 2.02
CA PHE A 66 -5.40 -5.88 1.90
C PHE A 66 -5.95 -6.86 0.86
N SER A 67 -7.07 -7.49 1.17
CA SER A 67 -7.82 -8.36 0.27
C SER A 67 -9.08 -7.69 -0.33
N LYS A 68 -9.45 -6.52 0.17
CA LYS A 68 -10.63 -5.78 -0.28
C LYS A 68 -10.24 -4.39 -0.78
N LEU A 69 -10.70 -4.04 -1.97
CA LEU A 69 -10.45 -2.72 -2.56
C LEU A 69 -10.98 -1.58 -1.68
N ARG A 70 -12.14 -1.80 -1.02
CA ARG A 70 -12.71 -0.83 -0.09
C ARG A 70 -11.79 -0.51 1.08
N ASP A 71 -11.12 -1.53 1.63
CA ASP A 71 -10.19 -1.33 2.75
C ASP A 71 -8.98 -0.51 2.31
N VAL A 72 -8.53 -0.68 1.06
CA VAL A 72 -7.47 0.16 0.47
C VAL A 72 -7.89 1.62 0.41
N VAL A 73 -9.08 1.93 -0.12
CA VAL A 73 -9.59 3.30 -0.21
C VAL A 73 -9.77 3.89 1.19
N SER A 74 -10.34 3.11 2.12
CA SER A 74 -10.48 3.52 3.53
C SER A 74 -9.12 3.80 4.18
N PHE A 75 -8.10 2.97 3.93
CA PHE A 75 -6.74 3.21 4.43
C PHE A 75 -6.19 4.55 3.92
N TYR A 76 -6.30 4.84 2.63
CA TYR A 76 -5.86 6.12 2.09
C TYR A 76 -6.60 7.31 2.71
N ALA A 77 -7.91 7.18 2.95
CA ALA A 77 -8.72 8.24 3.54
C ALA A 77 -8.46 8.45 5.04
N THR A 78 -8.17 7.38 5.80
CA THR A 78 -8.21 7.43 7.26
C THR A 78 -6.88 7.11 7.96
N ARG A 79 -5.82 6.77 7.23
CA ARG A 79 -4.51 6.43 7.82
C ARG A 79 -3.99 7.52 8.75
N ALA A 80 -4.11 8.78 8.34
CA ALA A 80 -3.63 9.92 9.12
C ALA A 80 -4.56 10.29 10.28
N THR A 81 -5.88 10.17 10.08
CA THR A 81 -6.89 10.58 11.07
C THR A 81 -7.20 9.51 12.12
N ASN A 82 -7.05 8.23 11.75
CA ASN A 82 -7.25 7.10 12.65
C ASN A 82 -6.15 6.03 12.47
N PRO A 83 -4.89 6.33 12.81
CA PRO A 83 -3.78 5.41 12.60
C PRO A 83 -3.93 4.10 13.37
N LYS A 84 -4.55 4.12 14.55
CA LYS A 84 -4.76 2.93 15.40
C LYS A 84 -5.62 1.85 14.73
N ARG A 85 -6.45 2.21 13.76
CA ARG A 85 -7.23 1.25 12.96
C ARG A 85 -6.31 0.37 12.11
N TRP A 86 -5.19 0.90 11.67
CA TRP A 86 -4.32 0.31 10.66
C TRP A 86 -3.01 -0.25 11.22
N TYR A 87 -2.46 0.42 12.24
CA TYR A 87 -1.20 0.06 12.89
C TYR A 87 -1.51 -0.57 14.25
N THR A 88 -1.80 -1.87 14.23
CA THR A 88 -2.29 -2.60 15.42
C THR A 88 -1.19 -3.01 16.38
N HIS A 89 0.07 -2.94 15.95
CA HIS A 89 1.25 -3.35 16.73
C HIS A 89 1.96 -2.17 17.44
N GLY A 90 1.32 -1.02 17.50
CA GLY A 90 1.67 0.10 18.40
C GLY A 90 2.47 1.22 17.76
N ALA A 91 3.31 1.00 16.78
CA ALA A 91 4.07 2.05 16.10
C ALA A 91 3.40 2.44 14.78
N ILE A 92 3.22 3.74 14.53
CA ILE A 92 2.79 4.24 13.22
C ILE A 92 3.92 3.96 12.22
N PHE A 93 3.57 3.47 11.03
CA PHE A 93 4.52 3.04 9.99
C PHE A 93 5.39 1.84 10.42
N ASP A 94 4.78 0.87 11.10
CA ASP A 94 5.43 -0.35 11.58
C ASP A 94 5.90 -1.31 10.46
N ASP A 95 5.51 -1.03 9.22
CA ASP A 95 5.89 -1.75 7.99
C ASP A 95 7.20 -1.24 7.35
N ILE A 96 7.86 -0.24 7.93
CA ILE A 96 9.12 0.31 7.45
C ILE A 96 10.05 0.67 8.63
N PRO A 97 11.37 0.45 8.53
CA PRO A 97 12.31 0.85 9.59
C PRO A 97 12.23 2.35 9.91
N ALA A 98 12.36 2.70 11.19
CA ALA A 98 12.23 4.08 11.67
C ALA A 98 13.13 5.09 10.93
N LYS A 99 14.33 4.67 10.50
CA LYS A 99 15.24 5.54 9.73
C LYS A 99 14.66 6.03 8.38
N TYR A 100 13.64 5.34 7.86
CA TYR A 100 12.98 5.70 6.60
C TYR A 100 11.61 6.35 6.79
N HIS A 101 11.15 6.58 8.03
CA HIS A 101 9.87 7.25 8.30
C HIS A 101 9.78 8.64 7.64
N GLY A 102 10.92 9.33 7.46
CA GLY A 102 10.98 10.60 6.75
C GLY A 102 10.60 10.53 5.25
N TYR A 103 10.54 9.33 4.66
CA TYR A 103 10.10 9.15 3.26
C TYR A 103 8.59 8.90 3.14
N VAL A 104 7.90 8.66 4.26
CA VAL A 104 6.46 8.48 4.25
C VAL A 104 5.76 9.80 3.99
N ASN A 105 4.88 9.83 2.99
CA ASN A 105 4.12 11.03 2.68
C ASN A 105 3.11 11.34 3.80
N VAL A 106 3.34 12.44 4.51
CA VAL A 106 2.46 12.99 5.56
C VAL A 106 2.04 14.43 5.28
N GLU A 107 2.54 15.04 4.22
CA GLU A 107 2.32 16.46 3.91
C GLU A 107 1.26 16.69 2.84
N LYS A 108 1.12 15.74 1.91
CA LYS A 108 0.21 15.88 0.76
C LYS A 108 -1.11 15.17 1.01
N ALA A 109 -2.19 15.74 0.50
CA ALA A 109 -3.49 15.09 0.54
C ALA A 109 -3.42 13.66 -0.06
N PRO A 110 -4.10 12.70 0.51
CA PRO A 110 -5.04 12.75 1.64
C PRO A 110 -4.38 12.66 3.03
N TYR A 111 -3.05 12.64 3.12
CA TYR A 111 -2.28 12.31 4.32
C TYR A 111 -1.91 13.53 5.18
N ASN A 112 -2.26 14.74 4.76
CA ASN A 112 -1.99 16.00 5.45
C ASN A 112 -2.99 16.32 6.56
N ARG A 113 -3.53 15.28 7.20
CA ARG A 113 -4.42 15.34 8.35
C ARG A 113 -3.73 14.78 9.58
N HIS A 114 -4.28 15.09 10.75
CA HIS A 114 -3.77 14.60 12.04
C HIS A 114 -4.76 13.65 12.72
N GLU A 115 -4.26 12.87 13.67
CA GLU A 115 -5.10 11.94 14.44
C GLU A 115 -6.25 12.70 15.12
N GLY A 116 -7.48 12.18 14.92
CA GLY A 116 -8.70 12.77 15.48
C GLY A 116 -9.36 13.83 14.59
N GLU A 117 -8.73 14.28 13.51
CA GLU A 117 -9.38 15.16 12.54
C GLU A 117 -10.40 14.43 11.65
N THR A 118 -11.29 15.19 11.03
CA THR A 118 -12.24 14.64 10.05
C THR A 118 -11.49 14.08 8.85
N PRO A 119 -11.73 12.83 8.45
CA PRO A 119 -11.15 12.26 7.23
C PRO A 119 -11.51 13.10 6.00
N PRO A 120 -10.64 13.11 4.96
CA PRO A 120 -10.93 13.81 3.70
C PRO A 120 -12.07 13.19 2.88
N LEU A 121 -12.45 11.95 3.18
CA LEU A 121 -13.56 11.23 2.55
C LEU A 121 -14.42 10.59 3.64
N ASP A 122 -15.74 10.68 3.46
CA ASP A 122 -16.69 9.92 4.26
C ASP A 122 -16.94 8.50 3.69
N GLU A 123 -17.73 7.70 4.39
CA GLU A 123 -18.01 6.32 3.98
C GLU A 123 -18.77 6.23 2.65
N THR A 124 -19.64 7.22 2.34
CA THR A 124 -20.40 7.27 1.09
C THR A 124 -19.48 7.61 -0.09
N GLU A 125 -18.55 8.53 0.13
CA GLU A 125 -17.54 8.90 -0.87
C GLU A 125 -16.57 7.76 -1.14
N ILE A 126 -16.17 7.02 -0.09
CA ILE A 126 -15.36 5.81 -0.21
C ILE A 126 -16.08 4.78 -1.09
N ASP A 127 -17.38 4.52 -0.83
CA ASP A 127 -18.18 3.58 -1.62
C ASP A 127 -18.35 4.04 -3.07
N ALA A 128 -18.52 5.34 -3.31
CA ALA A 128 -18.59 5.91 -4.64
C ALA A 128 -17.26 5.73 -5.42
N ILE A 129 -16.12 5.92 -4.75
CA ILE A 129 -14.80 5.67 -5.35
C ILE A 129 -14.63 4.19 -5.69
N VAL A 130 -15.01 3.28 -4.80
CA VAL A 130 -14.96 1.83 -5.07
C VAL A 130 -15.82 1.46 -6.26
N ALA A 131 -17.05 2.00 -6.36
CA ALA A 131 -17.93 1.78 -7.49
C ALA A 131 -17.31 2.31 -8.79
N PHE A 132 -16.73 3.52 -8.77
CA PHE A 132 -15.98 4.06 -9.92
C PHE A 132 -14.82 3.15 -10.33
N LEU A 133 -14.00 2.69 -9.41
CA LEU A 133 -12.89 1.77 -9.69
C LEU A 133 -13.37 0.45 -10.32
N GLY A 134 -14.57 0.00 -9.98
CA GLY A 134 -15.25 -1.14 -10.61
C GLY A 134 -15.51 -0.91 -12.11
N THR A 135 -15.77 0.33 -12.52
CA THR A 135 -16.00 0.66 -13.95
C THR A 135 -14.75 0.55 -14.81
N LEU A 136 -13.56 0.59 -14.20
CA LEU A 136 -12.27 0.46 -14.88
C LEU A 136 -11.94 -1.00 -15.25
N THR A 137 -12.91 -1.90 -15.13
CA THR A 137 -12.79 -3.31 -15.47
C THR A 137 -13.10 -3.54 -16.94
N ASP A 138 -12.19 -4.19 -17.65
CA ASP A 138 -12.35 -4.55 -19.06
C ASP A 138 -13.53 -5.52 -19.25
N ALA A 139 -14.20 -5.45 -20.39
CA ALA A 139 -15.39 -6.26 -20.67
C ALA A 139 -15.15 -7.78 -20.56
N GLN A 140 -13.93 -8.24 -20.85
CA GLN A 140 -13.55 -9.65 -20.73
C GLN A 140 -13.47 -10.18 -19.28
N PHE A 141 -13.51 -9.29 -18.29
CA PHE A 141 -13.47 -9.63 -16.85
C PHE A 141 -14.78 -9.31 -16.12
N ARG A 142 -15.81 -8.91 -16.86
CA ARG A 142 -17.15 -8.59 -16.33
C ARG A 142 -18.04 -9.82 -16.32
#